data_1f6e6d123b7aad62b16ebf2fadfadf20
#
_entry.id   1f6e6d123b7aad62b16ebf2fadfadf20
#
_cell.length_a   1.000
_cell.length_b   1.000
_cell.length_c   1.000
_cell.angle_alpha   90.00
_cell.angle_beta   90.00
_cell.angle_gamma   90.00
#
_symmetry.space_group_name_H-M   'P 1'
#
loop_
_entity.id
_entity.type
_entity.pdbx_description
1 polymer ?
#
loop_
_entity_poly.entity_id
_entity_poly.type
_entity_poly.pdbx_seq_one_letter_code
_entity_poly.pdbx_strand_id
1 'polypeptide(L)'
;DASASAVYGSRAAFGVILITTKKGRINQPMRVTYSNITSLKQPTYVLQMEDSYTYAIALNQARTNAGLTPIMPAEMVQRIRDYIDGKYETEYNPADPPYNQWRGRWMANANYNWSDMFYSDSWEQKHNINIEGGTEKTQYYTSVGFQNQPGMYTWGNDKYQRFNVLGN
;
A
#
# COMPACT_ATOMS: atom_id res chain seq x y z
N ASP A 1 20.92 -19.93 -26.01
CA ASP A 1 22.20 -19.74 -26.69
C ASP A 1 22.85 -21.11 -26.92
N ALA A 2 23.32 -21.40 -28.15
CA ALA A 2 23.87 -22.71 -28.53
C ALA A 2 25.10 -23.10 -27.69
N SER A 3 25.86 -22.12 -27.18
CA SER A 3 27.01 -22.37 -26.30
C SER A 3 26.62 -22.86 -24.92
N ALA A 4 25.46 -22.45 -24.40
CA ALA A 4 24.96 -22.94 -23.14
C ALA A 4 24.50 -24.41 -23.26
N SER A 5 23.90 -24.78 -24.38
CA SER A 5 23.50 -26.18 -24.64
C SER A 5 24.69 -27.13 -24.79
N ALA A 6 25.82 -26.64 -25.26
CA ALA A 6 27.05 -27.44 -25.37
C ALA A 6 27.63 -27.81 -23.97
N VAL A 7 27.49 -26.93 -22.98
CA VAL A 7 28.01 -27.14 -21.61
C VAL A 7 27.04 -27.87 -20.71
N TYR A 8 25.74 -27.58 -20.80
CA TYR A 8 24.72 -28.06 -19.88
C TYR A 8 23.78 -29.13 -20.49
N GLY A 9 24.03 -29.52 -21.73
CA GLY A 9 23.29 -30.59 -22.41
C GLY A 9 21.82 -30.28 -22.72
N SER A 10 21.02 -31.30 -22.93
CA SER A 10 19.60 -31.17 -23.33
C SER A 10 18.73 -30.41 -22.33
N ARG A 11 19.15 -30.29 -21.07
CA ARG A 11 18.43 -29.51 -20.05
C ARG A 11 18.51 -28.01 -20.27
N ALA A 12 19.39 -27.53 -21.11
CA ALA A 12 19.58 -26.12 -21.46
C ALA A 12 18.76 -25.65 -22.67
N ALA A 13 17.87 -26.49 -23.19
CA ALA A 13 17.06 -26.19 -24.38
C ALA A 13 16.20 -24.92 -24.22
N PHE A 14 15.79 -24.61 -23.02
CA PHE A 14 15.00 -23.40 -22.67
C PHE A 14 15.82 -22.28 -22.01
N GLY A 15 17.12 -22.38 -22.02
CA GLY A 15 18.05 -21.44 -21.40
C GLY A 15 18.58 -21.93 -20.04
N VAL A 16 19.67 -21.30 -19.58
CA VAL A 16 20.35 -21.60 -18.32
C VAL A 16 20.48 -20.32 -17.52
N ILE A 17 20.08 -20.35 -16.25
CA ILE A 17 20.32 -19.28 -15.28
C ILE A 17 21.44 -19.76 -14.35
N LEU A 18 22.64 -19.18 -14.49
CA LEU A 18 23.76 -19.45 -13.62
C LEU A 18 23.76 -18.46 -12.46
N ILE A 19 23.60 -18.97 -11.22
CA ILE A 19 23.66 -18.15 -10.02
C ILE A 19 25.01 -18.37 -9.35
N THR A 20 25.84 -17.33 -9.35
CA THR A 20 27.11 -17.33 -8.62
C THR A 20 26.99 -16.44 -7.40
N THR A 21 27.15 -17.03 -6.21
CA THR A 21 27.15 -16.29 -4.95
C THR A 21 28.44 -15.48 -4.79
N LYS A 22 28.34 -14.33 -4.11
CA LYS A 22 29.51 -13.53 -3.75
C LYS A 22 30.39 -14.31 -2.80
N LYS A 23 31.69 -14.23 -3.00
CA LYS A 23 32.72 -14.83 -2.12
C LYS A 23 33.59 -13.71 -1.57
N GLY A 24 34.21 -13.98 -0.43
CA GLY A 24 35.30 -13.15 0.12
C GLY A 24 36.49 -13.11 -0.85
N ARG A 25 37.42 -12.21 -0.61
CA ARG A 25 38.64 -12.06 -1.42
C ARG A 25 39.84 -12.52 -0.58
N ILE A 26 40.73 -13.28 -1.24
CA ILE A 26 41.99 -13.74 -0.62
C ILE A 26 42.89 -12.53 -0.35
N ASN A 27 43.63 -12.55 0.76
CA ASN A 27 44.58 -11.51 1.14
C ASN A 27 43.98 -10.10 1.23
N GLN A 28 42.74 -9.99 1.66
CA GLN A 28 42.12 -8.69 1.89
C GLN A 28 41.71 -8.52 3.35
N PRO A 29 41.94 -7.33 3.94
CA PRO A 29 41.47 -7.02 5.26
C PRO A 29 39.95 -7.06 5.32
N MET A 30 39.41 -7.27 6.48
CA MET A 30 37.96 -7.26 6.72
C MET A 30 37.38 -5.93 6.28
N ARG A 31 36.37 -6.01 5.44
CA ARG A 31 35.57 -4.86 4.99
C ARG A 31 34.13 -5.05 5.39
N VAL A 32 33.57 -4.02 6.04
CA VAL A 32 32.15 -3.96 6.37
C VAL A 32 31.51 -2.90 5.49
N THR A 33 30.44 -3.28 4.82
CA THR A 33 29.65 -2.36 3.98
C THR A 33 28.22 -2.37 4.47
N TYR A 34 27.70 -1.20 4.79
CA TYR A 34 26.29 -0.99 5.08
C TYR A 34 25.63 -0.20 3.94
N SER A 35 24.46 -0.67 3.53
CA SER A 35 23.61 0.06 2.59
C SER A 35 22.19 0.16 3.10
N ASN A 36 21.59 1.32 2.90
CA ASN A 36 20.20 1.58 3.19
C ASN A 36 19.51 2.13 1.94
N ILE A 37 18.31 1.66 1.69
CA ILE A 37 17.40 2.23 0.68
C ILE A 37 16.11 2.54 1.40
N THR A 38 15.74 3.81 1.39
CA THR A 38 14.46 4.29 1.90
C THR A 38 13.65 4.84 0.74
N SER A 39 12.44 4.37 0.56
CA SER A 39 11.57 4.74 -0.56
C SER A 39 10.21 5.16 -0.05
N LEU A 40 9.71 6.28 -0.53
CA LEU A 40 8.32 6.68 -0.35
C LEU A 40 7.47 6.04 -1.44
N LYS A 41 6.43 5.35 -1.04
CA LYS A 41 5.41 4.81 -1.92
C LYS A 41 4.16 5.63 -1.80
N GLN A 42 3.62 6.01 -2.94
CA GLN A 42 2.37 6.76 -3.03
C GLN A 42 1.41 6.01 -3.96
N PRO A 43 0.11 6.02 -3.67
CA PRO A 43 -0.85 5.47 -4.60
C PRO A 43 -0.75 6.18 -5.95
N THR A 44 -0.52 5.44 -7.01
CA THR A 44 -0.39 6.01 -8.37
C THR A 44 -1.72 6.57 -8.88
N TYR A 45 -2.81 5.96 -8.45
CA TYR A 45 -4.16 6.38 -8.77
C TYR A 45 -5.05 6.16 -7.55
N VAL A 46 -5.71 7.21 -7.14
CA VAL A 46 -6.76 7.18 -6.11
C VAL A 46 -8.07 7.54 -6.79
N LEU A 47 -9.06 6.69 -6.64
CA LEU A 47 -10.38 6.94 -7.22
C LEU A 47 -10.97 8.21 -6.61
N GLN A 48 -11.27 9.18 -7.44
CA GLN A 48 -12.00 10.37 -7.01
C GLN A 48 -13.46 10.01 -6.78
N MET A 49 -13.93 10.26 -5.57
CA MET A 49 -15.32 10.01 -5.21
C MET A 49 -16.08 11.32 -5.24
N GLU A 50 -17.31 11.23 -5.70
CA GLU A 50 -18.24 12.35 -5.61
C GLU A 50 -18.61 12.64 -4.16
N ASP A 51 -18.92 13.91 -3.88
CA ASP A 51 -19.42 14.29 -2.57
C ASP A 51 -20.82 13.69 -2.29
N SER A 52 -21.18 13.62 -1.02
CA SER A 52 -22.42 13.00 -0.57
C SER A 52 -23.67 13.74 -1.08
N TYR A 53 -23.58 15.04 -1.33
CA TYR A 53 -24.69 15.83 -1.89
C TYR A 53 -24.95 15.45 -3.36
N THR A 54 -23.91 15.45 -4.19
CA THR A 54 -23.99 15.04 -5.59
C THR A 54 -24.49 13.60 -5.70
N TYR A 55 -23.98 12.70 -4.86
CA TYR A 55 -24.46 11.33 -4.80
C TYR A 55 -25.95 11.24 -4.44
N ALA A 56 -26.41 12.00 -3.44
CA ALA A 56 -27.80 12.00 -3.00
C ALA A 56 -28.76 12.45 -4.11
N ILE A 57 -28.40 13.50 -4.84
CA ILE A 57 -29.18 14.00 -5.97
C ILE A 57 -29.21 12.97 -7.10
N ALA A 58 -28.05 12.43 -7.48
CA ALA A 58 -27.96 11.45 -8.56
C ALA A 58 -28.78 10.19 -8.26
N LEU A 59 -28.70 9.70 -7.02
CA LEU A 59 -29.46 8.54 -6.58
C LEU A 59 -30.97 8.80 -6.61
N ASN A 60 -31.43 9.94 -6.11
CA ASN A 60 -32.84 10.31 -6.16
C ASN A 60 -33.33 10.43 -7.59
N GLN A 61 -32.54 11.06 -8.48
CA GLN A 61 -32.88 11.20 -9.90
C GLN A 61 -32.96 9.83 -10.60
N ALA A 62 -31.98 8.95 -10.35
CA ALA A 62 -31.98 7.60 -10.91
C ALA A 62 -33.23 6.82 -10.49
N ARG A 63 -33.63 6.93 -9.23
CA ARG A 63 -34.86 6.30 -8.75
C ARG A 63 -36.14 6.88 -9.40
N THR A 64 -36.22 8.19 -9.53
CA THR A 64 -37.32 8.85 -10.21
C THR A 64 -37.43 8.41 -11.68
N ASN A 65 -36.30 8.33 -12.37
CA ASN A 65 -36.24 7.84 -13.75
C ASN A 65 -36.69 6.39 -13.89
N ALA A 66 -36.49 5.58 -12.84
CA ALA A 66 -36.98 4.20 -12.77
C ALA A 66 -38.41 4.06 -12.28
N GLY A 67 -39.18 5.16 -12.13
CA GLY A 67 -40.54 5.16 -11.62
C GLY A 67 -40.65 4.87 -10.12
N LEU A 68 -39.56 5.00 -9.37
CA LEU A 68 -39.51 4.76 -7.92
C LEU A 68 -39.49 6.10 -7.15
N THR A 69 -40.00 6.10 -5.95
CA THR A 69 -39.88 7.27 -5.06
C THR A 69 -38.43 7.56 -4.66
N PRO A 70 -38.04 8.85 -4.58
CA PRO A 70 -36.79 9.25 -4.00
C PRO A 70 -36.58 8.63 -2.62
N ILE A 71 -35.34 8.26 -2.33
CA ILE A 71 -35.01 7.57 -1.07
C ILE A 71 -34.43 8.51 -0.04
N MET A 72 -33.90 9.63 -0.47
CA MET A 72 -33.39 10.69 0.39
C MET A 72 -34.38 11.85 0.41
N PRO A 73 -35.02 12.14 1.57
CA PRO A 73 -35.92 13.28 1.69
C PRO A 73 -35.22 14.60 1.40
N ALA A 74 -35.97 15.60 0.93
CA ALA A 74 -35.41 16.91 0.60
C ALA A 74 -34.66 17.57 1.79
N GLU A 75 -35.19 17.39 3.00
CA GLU A 75 -34.55 17.88 4.23
C GLU A 75 -33.17 17.26 4.46
N MET A 76 -33.05 15.96 4.19
CA MET A 76 -31.75 15.28 4.32
C MET A 76 -30.76 15.76 3.25
N VAL A 77 -31.21 15.91 2.01
CA VAL A 77 -30.36 16.44 0.92
C VAL A 77 -29.87 17.85 1.26
N GLN A 78 -30.78 18.71 1.76
CA GLN A 78 -30.40 20.04 2.21
C GLN A 78 -29.42 20.02 3.38
N ARG A 79 -29.62 19.11 4.32
CA ARG A 79 -28.75 18.96 5.48
C ARG A 79 -27.33 18.48 5.10
N ILE A 80 -27.23 17.58 4.14
CA ILE A 80 -25.94 17.16 3.58
C ILE A 80 -25.23 18.38 2.95
N ARG A 81 -25.94 19.19 2.20
CA ARG A 81 -25.40 20.42 1.60
C ARG A 81 -24.90 21.39 2.68
N ASP A 82 -25.72 21.61 3.69
CA ASP A 82 -25.39 22.55 4.78
C ASP A 82 -24.19 22.06 5.61
N TYR A 83 -24.01 20.75 5.74
CA TYR A 83 -22.81 20.17 6.37
C TYR A 83 -21.56 20.41 5.51
N ILE A 84 -21.63 20.18 4.21
CA ILE A 84 -20.52 20.44 3.28
C ILE A 84 -20.15 21.94 3.28
N ASP A 85 -21.15 22.81 3.36
CA ASP A 85 -20.98 24.26 3.44
C ASP A 85 -20.47 24.75 4.82
N GLY A 86 -20.27 23.83 5.78
CA GLY A 86 -19.74 24.14 7.10
C GLY A 86 -20.74 24.78 8.08
N LYS A 87 -22.04 24.67 7.79
CA LYS A 87 -23.10 25.22 8.68
C LYS A 87 -23.37 24.31 9.89
N TYR A 88 -22.95 23.06 9.83
CA TYR A 88 -23.06 22.08 10.90
C TYR A 88 -21.70 21.54 11.27
N GLU A 89 -21.39 21.47 12.54
CA GLU A 89 -20.14 20.92 13.05
C GLU A 89 -20.18 19.38 13.16
N THR A 90 -21.38 18.81 13.19
CA THR A 90 -21.56 17.37 13.36
C THR A 90 -22.15 16.71 12.11
N GLU A 91 -21.63 15.54 11.79
CA GLU A 91 -22.12 14.67 10.74
C GLU A 91 -23.46 13.98 11.07
N TYR A 92 -23.91 14.10 12.33
CA TYR A 92 -25.14 13.49 12.82
C TYR A 92 -26.26 14.53 12.93
N ASN A 93 -27.51 14.07 12.80
CA ASN A 93 -28.65 14.88 13.13
C ASN A 93 -28.89 14.87 14.67
N PRO A 94 -28.65 15.98 15.39
CA PRO A 94 -28.82 16.01 16.83
C PRO A 94 -30.29 15.91 17.30
N ALA A 95 -31.26 16.10 16.39
CA ALA A 95 -32.67 15.96 16.71
C ALA A 95 -33.15 14.49 16.79
N ASP A 96 -32.33 13.56 16.30
CA ASP A 96 -32.67 12.14 16.22
C ASP A 96 -31.78 11.30 17.14
N PRO A 97 -32.12 11.08 18.41
CA PRO A 97 -31.36 10.22 19.29
C PRO A 97 -31.58 8.71 18.97
N PRO A 98 -30.57 7.87 19.16
CA PRO A 98 -29.22 8.19 19.61
C PRO A 98 -28.33 8.67 18.45
N TYR A 99 -27.83 9.86 18.60
CA TYR A 99 -27.16 10.69 17.57
C TYR A 99 -25.90 10.10 16.95
N ASN A 100 -25.36 9.07 17.54
CA ASN A 100 -24.13 8.44 17.12
C ASN A 100 -24.36 7.09 16.40
N GLN A 101 -25.59 6.79 16.04
CA GLN A 101 -25.92 5.53 15.38
C GLN A 101 -26.31 5.78 13.93
N TRP A 102 -25.66 5.08 13.06
CA TRP A 102 -25.99 4.98 11.62
C TRP A 102 -27.29 4.17 11.41
N ARG A 103 -28.28 4.47 12.20
CA ARG A 103 -29.60 3.85 12.13
C ARG A 103 -30.45 4.50 11.07
N GLY A 104 -30.16 4.18 9.86
CA GLY A 104 -30.94 4.73 8.76
C GLY A 104 -30.31 5.98 8.17
N ARG A 105 -30.65 6.22 6.93
CA ARG A 105 -30.04 7.20 6.04
C ARG A 105 -30.35 8.64 6.36
N TRP A 106 -31.40 8.86 7.10
CA TRP A 106 -31.91 10.19 7.47
C TRP A 106 -31.17 10.89 8.60
N MET A 107 -30.29 10.16 9.26
CA MET A 107 -29.61 10.68 10.43
C MET A 107 -28.19 11.17 10.14
N ALA A 108 -27.65 10.79 8.99
CA ALA A 108 -26.26 11.10 8.67
C ALA A 108 -26.20 12.11 7.52
N ASN A 109 -25.46 13.16 7.75
CA ASN A 109 -25.11 14.16 6.73
C ASN A 109 -23.60 14.13 6.41
N ALA A 110 -22.94 13.04 6.75
CA ALA A 110 -21.49 12.87 6.57
C ALA A 110 -21.07 13.00 5.10
N ASN A 111 -19.90 13.53 4.91
CA ASN A 111 -19.26 13.64 3.61
C ASN A 111 -17.82 13.15 3.69
N TYR A 112 -17.61 11.86 3.43
CA TYR A 112 -16.30 11.22 3.49
C TYR A 112 -15.77 10.93 2.11
N ASN A 113 -14.54 11.33 1.84
CA ASN A 113 -13.76 10.77 0.76
C ASN A 113 -13.13 9.46 1.23
N TRP A 114 -13.79 8.36 0.94
CA TRP A 114 -13.33 7.03 1.36
C TRP A 114 -11.96 6.68 0.78
N SER A 115 -11.67 7.16 -0.42
CA SER A 115 -10.37 6.92 -1.04
C SER A 115 -9.24 7.53 -0.23
N ASP A 116 -9.39 8.78 0.21
CA ASP A 116 -8.38 9.46 1.05
C ASP A 116 -8.29 8.85 2.45
N MET A 117 -9.39 8.28 2.93
CA MET A 117 -9.40 7.59 4.23
C MET A 117 -8.72 6.23 4.17
N PHE A 118 -8.87 5.51 3.05
CA PHE A 118 -8.32 4.15 2.90
C PHE A 118 -6.84 4.14 2.56
N TYR A 119 -6.37 5.09 1.77
CA TYR A 119 -5.01 5.09 1.26
C TYR A 119 -4.15 6.15 1.94
N SER A 120 -2.93 5.78 2.22
CA SER A 120 -1.90 6.68 2.74
C SER A 120 -0.55 6.37 2.12
N ASP A 121 0.33 7.35 2.13
CA ASP A 121 1.72 7.16 1.78
C ASP A 121 2.40 6.17 2.74
N SER A 122 3.34 5.40 2.24
CA SER A 122 4.04 4.41 3.03
C SER A 122 5.54 4.44 2.78
N TRP A 123 6.34 4.26 3.84
CA TRP A 123 7.79 4.25 3.78
C TRP A 123 8.33 2.83 3.79
N GLU A 124 8.95 2.44 2.69
CA GLU A 124 9.71 1.20 2.60
C GLU A 124 11.16 1.43 2.99
N GLN A 125 11.74 0.49 3.76
CA GLN A 125 13.13 0.51 4.15
C GLN A 125 13.79 -0.82 3.86
N LYS A 126 14.98 -0.76 3.25
CA LYS A 126 15.86 -1.91 3.05
C LYS A 126 17.23 -1.61 3.66
N HIS A 127 17.67 -2.49 4.52
CA HIS A 127 18.98 -2.42 5.16
C HIS A 127 19.78 -3.66 4.77
N ASN A 128 21.02 -3.47 4.41
CA ASN A 128 21.89 -4.59 4.10
C ASN A 128 23.29 -4.33 4.64
N ILE A 129 23.83 -5.31 5.38
CA ILE A 129 25.17 -5.31 5.90
C ILE A 129 25.94 -6.45 5.23
N ASN A 130 27.07 -6.16 4.64
CA ASN A 130 27.97 -7.15 4.09
C ASN A 130 29.32 -7.09 4.82
N ILE A 131 29.84 -8.24 5.17
CA ILE A 131 31.16 -8.41 5.77
C ILE A 131 31.94 -9.36 4.88
N GLU A 132 33.05 -8.91 4.37
CA GLU A 132 33.93 -9.71 3.51
C GLU A 132 35.40 -9.57 3.93
N GLY A 133 36.17 -10.59 3.67
CA GLY A 133 37.61 -10.57 3.92
C GLY A 133 38.25 -11.93 3.68
N GLY A 134 39.55 -12.01 3.91
CA GLY A 134 40.26 -13.26 3.81
C GLY A 134 41.76 -13.15 4.01
N THR A 135 42.32 -14.28 4.35
CA THR A 135 43.77 -14.53 4.42
C THR A 135 44.22 -15.30 3.16
N GLU A 136 45.46 -15.70 3.11
CA GLU A 136 45.98 -16.59 2.04
C GLU A 136 45.24 -17.92 1.94
N LYS A 137 44.72 -18.42 3.08
CA LYS A 137 44.10 -19.76 3.16
C LYS A 137 42.62 -19.75 3.36
N THR A 138 42.04 -18.62 3.74
CA THR A 138 40.64 -18.53 4.12
C THR A 138 40.01 -17.26 3.53
N GLN A 139 38.85 -17.39 2.96
CA GLN A 139 38.05 -16.26 2.52
C GLN A 139 36.62 -16.41 3.09
N TYR A 140 36.00 -15.30 3.40
CA TYR A 140 34.66 -15.31 3.94
C TYR A 140 33.86 -14.13 3.39
N TYR A 141 32.57 -14.37 3.21
CA TYR A 141 31.57 -13.37 2.86
C TYR A 141 30.29 -13.64 3.65
N THR A 142 29.82 -12.65 4.37
CA THR A 142 28.54 -12.74 5.09
C THR A 142 27.70 -11.53 4.74
N SER A 143 26.43 -11.75 4.48
CA SER A 143 25.45 -10.70 4.18
C SER A 143 24.23 -10.90 5.07
N VAL A 144 23.77 -9.82 5.69
CA VAL A 144 22.52 -9.78 6.46
C VAL A 144 21.67 -8.66 5.89
N GLY A 145 20.47 -9.00 5.46
CA GLY A 145 19.51 -8.06 4.88
C GLY A 145 18.20 -8.06 5.65
N PHE A 146 17.65 -6.88 5.82
CA PHE A 146 16.31 -6.64 6.36
C PHE A 146 15.55 -5.72 5.42
N GLN A 147 14.33 -6.10 5.11
CA GLN A 147 13.38 -5.27 4.36
C GLN A 147 12.09 -5.16 5.16
N ASN A 148 11.61 -3.95 5.31
CA ASN A 148 10.30 -3.64 5.84
C ASN A 148 9.53 -2.81 4.82
N GLN A 149 8.41 -3.35 4.37
CA GLN A 149 7.56 -2.77 3.34
C GLN A 149 6.13 -2.75 3.86
N PRO A 150 5.69 -1.66 4.51
CA PRO A 150 4.29 -1.48 4.87
C PRO A 150 3.44 -1.36 3.60
N GLY A 151 2.17 -1.75 3.70
CA GLY A 151 1.16 -1.45 2.69
C GLY A 151 0.76 0.01 2.70
N MET A 152 -0.20 0.36 1.86
CA MET A 152 -0.71 1.73 1.72
C MET A 152 -2.12 1.89 2.30
N TYR A 153 -2.64 0.88 3.01
CA TYR A 153 -3.94 0.97 3.67
C TYR A 153 -3.81 1.57 5.06
N THR A 154 -4.57 2.64 5.32
CA THR A 154 -4.54 3.36 6.60
C THR A 154 -4.92 2.48 7.78
N TRP A 155 -5.87 1.57 7.59
CA TRP A 155 -6.41 0.70 8.65
C TRP A 155 -5.99 -0.75 8.51
N GLY A 156 -5.08 -1.04 7.61
CA GLY A 156 -4.53 -2.36 7.41
C GLY A 156 -3.31 -2.62 8.29
N ASN A 157 -3.07 -3.88 8.62
CA ASN A 157 -1.78 -4.33 9.14
C ASN A 157 -1.02 -5.07 8.03
N ASP A 158 -1.19 -4.60 6.82
CA ASP A 158 -0.57 -5.12 5.62
C ASP A 158 0.89 -4.66 5.58
N LYS A 159 1.78 -5.55 5.92
CA LYS A 159 3.22 -5.32 5.87
C LYS A 159 3.94 -6.55 5.36
N TYR A 160 4.96 -6.33 4.57
CA TYR A 160 5.89 -7.35 4.18
C TYR A 160 7.22 -7.12 4.90
N GLN A 161 7.70 -8.13 5.62
CA GLN A 161 9.00 -8.11 6.26
C GLN A 161 9.81 -9.30 5.78
N ARG A 162 11.07 -9.05 5.43
CA ARG A 162 11.96 -10.06 4.93
C ARG A 162 13.32 -9.94 5.59
N PHE A 163 13.81 -11.07 6.09
CA PHE A 163 15.16 -11.23 6.57
C PHE A 163 15.92 -12.17 5.65
N ASN A 164 17.13 -11.81 5.28
CA ASN A 164 18.02 -12.63 4.48
C ASN A 164 19.35 -12.74 5.20
N VAL A 165 19.89 -13.94 5.24
CA VAL A 165 21.25 -14.19 5.72
C VAL A 165 21.95 -15.07 4.71
N LEU A 166 23.14 -14.69 4.31
CA LEU A 166 24.02 -15.45 3.43
C LEU A 166 25.38 -15.55 4.08
N GLY A 167 25.90 -16.75 4.16
CA GLY A 167 27.28 -17.03 4.58
C GLY A 167 28.00 -17.86 3.52
N ASN A 168 29.22 -17.51 3.21
CA ASN A 168 30.03 -18.22 2.21
C ASN A 168 31.54 -18.15 2.57
#